data_fc320973b237e6006659c5053cbbfba8
#
_entry.id   fc320973b237e6006659c5053cbbfba8
#
_cell.length_a   1.000
_cell.length_b   1.000
_cell.length_c   1.000
_cell.angle_alpha   90.00
_cell.angle_beta   90.00
_cell.angle_gamma   90.00
#
_symmetry.space_group_name_H-M   'P 1'
#
loop_
_entity.id
_entity.type
_entity.pdbx_description
1 polymer ?
#
loop_
_entity_poly.entity_id
_entity_poly.type
_entity_poly.pdbx_seq_one_letter_code
_entity_poly.pdbx_strand_id
1 'polypeptide(L)'
;HDVGQALVQHPLTRAVGFTGSQRGGRALFDLAAARAEPIPVYAEMGSLNPVFVLPGALDERAEALADGFVPSLTLGVGQFCTNPGLVFGLDDDKLDRFVSRTSALVEQAAPGTMLTAGICEAYHEGSSGVESLSGVAVAARTGTDVDRGKTQSQAIVFETSGTTFLKEPQLSEEMFGPASVVVRCKSKAQIQKIARNLEGHLTGTIHGTNEDLHEYAALVRILERKVGRLIFNAFPTGVEVCPSMHHGGPYPATTDVHFTSVGTAAIKRFQRPIAYQGFPDDALPTALRNANAGGIWRTVNGNVSRENAS
;
A
#
# COMPACT_ATOMS: atom_id res chain seq x y z
N HIS A 1 -10.36 -21.86 2.40
CA HIS A 1 -11.20 -20.79 2.97
C HIS A 1 -11.93 -21.22 4.24
N ASP A 2 -12.42 -22.47 4.31
CA ASP A 2 -13.26 -22.97 5.41
C ASP A 2 -12.59 -22.93 6.79
N VAL A 3 -11.29 -23.25 6.86
CA VAL A 3 -10.50 -23.17 8.11
C VAL A 3 -10.43 -21.74 8.63
N GLY A 4 -10.19 -20.76 7.75
CA GLY A 4 -10.14 -19.35 8.14
C GLY A 4 -11.48 -18.85 8.69
N GLN A 5 -12.58 -19.23 8.07
CA GLN A 5 -13.93 -18.92 8.56
C GLN A 5 -14.23 -19.57 9.91
N ALA A 6 -13.89 -20.84 10.08
CA ALA A 6 -14.06 -21.55 11.34
C ALA A 6 -13.25 -20.92 12.49
N LEU A 7 -12.01 -20.47 12.22
CA LEU A 7 -11.18 -19.76 13.19
C LEU A 7 -11.80 -18.43 13.60
N VAL A 8 -12.29 -17.63 12.64
CA VAL A 8 -12.94 -16.34 12.93
C VAL A 8 -14.21 -16.54 13.75
N GLN A 9 -15.00 -17.59 13.48
CA GLN A 9 -16.24 -17.88 14.18
C GLN A 9 -16.05 -18.55 15.54
N HIS A 10 -14.86 -19.04 15.82
CA HIS A 10 -14.60 -19.77 17.06
C HIS A 10 -14.78 -18.86 18.30
N PRO A 11 -15.49 -19.27 19.34
CA PRO A 11 -15.86 -18.41 20.49
C PRO A 11 -14.66 -17.90 21.28
N LEU A 12 -13.51 -18.58 21.26
CA LEU A 12 -12.29 -18.15 21.92
C LEU A 12 -11.46 -17.15 21.12
N THR A 13 -11.75 -16.95 19.83
CA THR A 13 -11.07 -15.93 19.02
C THR A 13 -11.54 -14.54 19.44
N ARG A 14 -10.61 -13.65 19.76
CA ARG A 14 -10.89 -12.29 20.27
C ARG A 14 -10.51 -11.16 19.32
N ALA A 15 -9.63 -11.43 18.37
CA ALA A 15 -9.23 -10.50 17.31
C ALA A 15 -8.66 -11.29 16.13
N VAL A 16 -8.66 -10.70 14.95
CA VAL A 16 -8.08 -11.27 13.74
C VAL A 16 -7.10 -10.27 13.14
N GLY A 17 -5.89 -10.72 12.80
CA GLY A 17 -4.97 -10.03 11.89
C GLY A 17 -4.96 -10.76 10.56
N PHE A 18 -5.05 -10.02 9.46
CA PHE A 18 -5.07 -10.58 8.11
C PHE A 18 -4.26 -9.71 7.15
N THR A 19 -3.55 -10.33 6.23
CA THR A 19 -2.95 -9.66 5.07
C THR A 19 -3.31 -10.46 3.82
N GLY A 20 -3.85 -9.80 2.80
CA GLY A 20 -4.25 -10.44 1.55
C GLY A 20 -5.19 -9.58 0.71
N SER A 21 -5.97 -10.22 -0.17
CA SER A 21 -6.86 -9.49 -1.08
C SER A 21 -7.96 -8.72 -0.34
N GLN A 22 -8.42 -7.62 -0.93
CA GLN A 22 -9.56 -6.85 -0.42
C GLN A 22 -10.81 -7.72 -0.21
N ARG A 23 -11.10 -8.62 -1.14
CA ARG A 23 -12.24 -9.54 -1.02
C ARG A 23 -12.10 -10.47 0.19
N GLY A 24 -10.89 -11.00 0.44
CA GLY A 24 -10.62 -11.87 1.58
C GLY A 24 -10.73 -11.13 2.91
N GLY A 25 -10.09 -9.96 3.02
CA GLY A 25 -10.14 -9.14 4.23
C GLY A 25 -11.55 -8.67 4.56
N ARG A 26 -12.31 -8.23 3.55
CA ARG A 26 -13.71 -7.81 3.73
C ARG A 26 -14.59 -8.98 4.18
N ALA A 27 -14.44 -10.15 3.59
CA ALA A 27 -15.22 -11.33 3.98
C ALA A 27 -14.97 -11.73 5.45
N LEU A 28 -13.72 -11.68 5.91
CA LEU A 28 -13.38 -11.96 7.32
C LEU A 28 -13.92 -10.88 8.27
N PHE A 29 -13.86 -9.61 7.85
CA PHE A 29 -14.42 -8.49 8.60
C PHE A 29 -15.93 -8.65 8.81
N ASP A 30 -16.66 -8.91 7.73
CA ASP A 30 -18.12 -9.08 7.78
C ASP A 30 -18.51 -10.30 8.63
N LEU A 31 -17.77 -11.40 8.50
CA LEU A 31 -17.99 -12.60 9.31
C LEU A 31 -17.76 -12.35 10.80
N ALA A 32 -16.70 -11.62 11.17
CA ALA A 32 -16.40 -11.26 12.54
C ALA A 32 -17.43 -10.29 13.15
N ALA A 33 -17.91 -9.34 12.34
CA ALA A 33 -18.94 -8.38 12.74
C ALA A 33 -20.31 -9.05 12.97
N ALA A 34 -20.60 -10.12 12.22
CA ALA A 34 -21.86 -10.88 12.31
C ALA A 34 -21.94 -11.85 13.51
N ARG A 35 -20.86 -12.02 14.29
CA ARG A 35 -20.85 -12.88 15.49
C ARG A 35 -21.79 -12.33 16.57
N ALA A 36 -22.30 -13.21 17.44
CA ALA A 36 -23.05 -12.81 18.63
C ALA A 36 -22.24 -11.86 19.56
N GLU A 37 -20.92 -12.10 19.66
CA GLU A 37 -19.93 -11.18 20.22
C GLU A 37 -18.99 -10.74 19.11
N PRO A 38 -19.19 -9.56 18.48
CA PRO A 38 -18.31 -9.07 17.43
C PRO A 38 -16.87 -8.90 17.92
N ILE A 39 -15.93 -9.16 17.04
CA ILE A 39 -14.49 -9.00 17.32
C ILE A 39 -13.82 -8.13 16.25
N PRO A 40 -12.73 -7.41 16.61
CA PRO A 40 -12.01 -6.60 15.64
C PRO A 40 -11.27 -7.47 14.62
N VAL A 41 -11.26 -6.98 13.38
CA VAL A 41 -10.44 -7.53 12.28
C VAL A 41 -9.54 -6.43 11.77
N TYR A 42 -8.24 -6.63 11.91
CA TYR A 42 -7.19 -5.75 11.41
C TYR A 42 -6.64 -6.34 10.11
N ALA A 43 -7.35 -6.06 9.01
CA ALA A 43 -6.95 -6.51 7.69
C ALA A 43 -6.14 -5.43 6.97
N GLU A 44 -4.98 -5.83 6.46
CA GLU A 44 -4.24 -5.12 5.43
C GLU A 44 -4.59 -5.79 4.11
N MET A 45 -5.02 -4.99 3.14
CA MET A 45 -5.61 -5.46 1.90
C MET A 45 -4.86 -4.89 0.69
N GLY A 46 -5.45 -4.95 -0.51
CA GLY A 46 -4.84 -4.50 -1.74
C GLY A 46 -4.52 -3.00 -1.79
N SER A 47 -3.49 -2.63 -2.53
CA SER A 47 -3.07 -1.25 -2.75
C SER A 47 -2.44 -1.07 -4.12
N LEU A 48 -2.74 0.04 -4.79
CA LEU A 48 -2.15 0.41 -6.08
C LEU A 48 -0.89 1.26 -5.95
N ASN A 49 -0.62 1.80 -4.77
CA ASN A 49 0.58 2.57 -4.45
C ASN A 49 0.92 3.64 -5.50
N PRO A 50 0.05 4.61 -5.74
CA PRO A 50 0.18 5.57 -6.82
C PRO A 50 1.47 6.38 -6.71
N VAL A 51 2.15 6.53 -7.84
CA VAL A 51 3.38 7.32 -8.01
C VAL A 51 3.07 8.52 -8.88
N PHE A 52 3.32 9.72 -8.39
CA PHE A 52 3.16 10.97 -9.12
C PHE A 52 4.55 11.48 -9.50
N VAL A 53 4.82 11.54 -10.81
CA VAL A 53 6.07 12.08 -11.34
C VAL A 53 5.82 13.49 -11.83
N LEU A 54 6.35 14.47 -11.09
CA LEU A 54 6.10 15.89 -11.35
C LEU A 54 7.08 16.47 -12.37
N PRO A 55 6.71 17.58 -13.04
CA PRO A 55 7.45 18.11 -14.17
C PRO A 55 8.93 18.43 -13.90
N GLY A 56 9.25 18.98 -12.74
CA GLY A 56 10.65 19.30 -12.38
C GLY A 56 11.49 18.03 -12.23
N ALA A 57 10.96 17.01 -11.57
CA ALA A 57 11.66 15.71 -11.43
C ALA A 57 11.88 15.04 -12.80
N LEU A 58 10.87 15.08 -13.67
CA LEU A 58 10.99 14.53 -15.04
C LEU A 58 11.99 15.30 -15.88
N ASP A 59 12.05 16.63 -15.72
CA ASP A 59 13.01 17.47 -16.42
C ASP A 59 14.45 17.13 -16.06
N GLU A 60 14.71 16.99 -14.75
CA GLU A 60 16.06 16.76 -14.20
C GLU A 60 16.55 15.32 -14.39
N ARG A 61 15.65 14.29 -14.27
CA ARG A 61 16.07 12.91 -14.09
C ARG A 61 15.08 11.85 -14.59
N ALA A 62 14.38 12.08 -15.69
CA ALA A 62 13.36 11.14 -16.21
C ALA A 62 13.89 9.72 -16.38
N GLU A 63 15.09 9.54 -16.95
CA GLU A 63 15.70 8.24 -17.19
C GLU A 63 16.12 7.56 -15.86
N ALA A 64 16.68 8.32 -14.93
CA ALA A 64 17.05 7.80 -13.60
C ALA A 64 15.80 7.37 -12.78
N LEU A 65 14.67 8.05 -12.97
CA LEU A 65 13.40 7.63 -12.38
C LEU A 65 12.94 6.28 -12.96
N ALA A 66 13.08 6.07 -14.26
CA ALA A 66 12.79 4.78 -14.88
C ALA A 66 13.74 3.66 -14.38
N ASP A 67 15.05 3.98 -14.24
CA ASP A 67 16.06 3.06 -13.68
C ASP A 67 15.74 2.63 -12.23
N GLY A 68 15.06 3.46 -11.45
CA GLY A 68 14.57 3.12 -10.11
C GLY A 68 13.19 2.44 -10.12
N PHE A 69 12.33 2.82 -11.05
CA PHE A 69 10.95 2.32 -11.14
C PHE A 69 10.91 0.83 -11.51
N VAL A 70 11.62 0.41 -12.56
CA VAL A 70 11.55 -0.97 -13.07
C VAL A 70 12.03 -1.99 -12.04
N PRO A 71 13.16 -1.81 -11.32
CA PRO A 71 13.52 -2.70 -10.21
C PRO A 71 12.47 -2.74 -9.10
N SER A 72 11.83 -1.60 -8.76
CA SER A 72 10.75 -1.55 -7.79
C SER A 72 9.52 -2.34 -8.25
N LEU A 73 9.15 -2.22 -9.53
CA LEU A 73 8.02 -2.92 -10.15
C LEU A 73 8.24 -4.44 -10.22
N THR A 74 9.46 -4.88 -10.50
CA THR A 74 9.78 -6.29 -10.75
C THR A 74 10.28 -7.05 -9.52
N LEU A 75 10.55 -6.36 -8.41
CA LEU A 75 11.01 -6.98 -7.16
C LEU A 75 10.04 -8.06 -6.70
N GLY A 76 10.55 -9.28 -6.44
CA GLY A 76 9.71 -10.41 -6.04
C GLY A 76 8.58 -10.74 -7.03
N VAL A 77 8.82 -10.48 -8.34
CA VAL A 77 7.81 -10.62 -9.41
C VAL A 77 6.59 -9.71 -9.14
N GLY A 78 6.83 -8.51 -8.62
CA GLY A 78 5.80 -7.53 -8.29
C GLY A 78 4.84 -7.94 -7.17
N GLN A 79 5.13 -9.03 -6.44
CA GLN A 79 4.27 -9.55 -5.37
C GLN A 79 4.56 -8.90 -4.02
N PHE A 80 4.56 -7.56 -4.01
CA PHE A 80 4.69 -6.75 -2.80
C PHE A 80 3.43 -5.91 -2.59
N CYS A 81 3.00 -5.79 -1.34
CA CYS A 81 1.86 -4.93 -0.95
C CYS A 81 2.08 -3.45 -1.34
N THR A 82 3.33 -3.04 -1.55
CA THR A 82 3.70 -1.69 -1.97
C THR A 82 4.22 -1.62 -3.41
N ASN A 83 3.88 -2.59 -4.27
CA ASN A 83 4.25 -2.54 -5.70
C ASN A 83 3.64 -1.29 -6.37
N PRO A 84 4.41 -0.49 -7.16
CA PRO A 84 3.91 0.72 -7.81
C PRO A 84 3.01 0.38 -9.01
N GLY A 85 1.73 0.16 -8.77
CA GLY A 85 0.75 -0.23 -9.79
C GLY A 85 0.24 0.92 -10.67
N LEU A 86 0.42 2.18 -10.25
CA LEU A 86 -0.01 3.36 -11.00
C LEU A 86 1.09 4.43 -11.03
N VAL A 87 1.30 5.03 -12.20
CA VAL A 87 2.18 6.19 -12.37
C VAL A 87 1.40 7.31 -13.07
N PHE A 88 1.41 8.51 -12.51
CA PHE A 88 0.74 9.69 -13.04
C PHE A 88 1.76 10.77 -13.41
N GLY A 89 1.72 11.29 -14.61
CA GLY A 89 2.53 12.42 -15.08
C GLY A 89 1.77 13.31 -16.04
N LEU A 90 2.28 14.50 -16.34
CA LEU A 90 1.76 15.33 -17.40
C LEU A 90 2.09 14.70 -18.77
N ASP A 91 1.16 14.81 -19.71
CA ASP A 91 1.31 14.32 -21.08
C ASP A 91 2.20 15.28 -21.89
N ASP A 92 3.51 15.08 -21.79
CA ASP A 92 4.55 15.89 -22.42
C ASP A 92 5.80 15.04 -22.75
N ASP A 93 6.75 15.66 -23.49
CA ASP A 93 8.01 15.02 -23.93
C ASP A 93 8.87 14.51 -22.75
N LYS A 94 8.71 15.07 -21.54
CA LYS A 94 9.45 14.65 -20.36
C LYS A 94 8.95 13.30 -19.86
N LEU A 95 7.63 13.10 -19.85
CA LEU A 95 7.03 11.81 -19.56
C LEU A 95 7.37 10.77 -20.63
N ASP A 96 7.48 11.19 -21.91
CA ASP A 96 7.90 10.30 -23.00
C ASP A 96 9.29 9.73 -22.77
N ARG A 97 10.24 10.51 -22.25
CA ARG A 97 11.59 10.02 -21.89
C ARG A 97 11.52 8.96 -20.79
N PHE A 98 10.72 9.19 -19.75
CA PHE A 98 10.51 8.21 -18.68
C PHE A 98 9.90 6.92 -19.21
N VAL A 99 8.82 7.01 -20.02
CA VAL A 99 8.15 5.84 -20.59
C VAL A 99 9.07 5.08 -21.54
N SER A 100 9.81 5.77 -22.43
CA SER A 100 10.74 5.14 -23.37
C SER A 100 11.85 4.38 -22.64
N ARG A 101 12.43 4.97 -21.58
CA ARG A 101 13.47 4.29 -20.77
C ARG A 101 12.87 3.12 -20.00
N THR A 102 11.68 3.29 -19.42
CA THR A 102 10.94 2.23 -18.73
C THR A 102 10.70 1.04 -19.67
N SER A 103 10.23 1.31 -20.88
CA SER A 103 9.95 0.28 -21.90
C SER A 103 11.20 -0.54 -22.22
N ALA A 104 12.31 0.13 -22.50
CA ALA A 104 13.57 -0.54 -22.80
C ALA A 104 14.07 -1.44 -21.65
N LEU A 105 13.85 -1.04 -20.41
CA LEU A 105 14.22 -1.84 -19.23
C LEU A 105 13.27 -3.02 -19.00
N VAL A 106 11.97 -2.83 -19.18
CA VAL A 106 10.96 -3.88 -19.03
C VAL A 106 11.12 -4.97 -20.08
N GLU A 107 11.42 -4.61 -21.33
CA GLU A 107 11.70 -5.57 -22.40
C GLU A 107 12.89 -6.49 -22.09
N GLN A 108 13.88 -5.98 -21.36
CA GLN A 108 15.09 -6.72 -20.94
C GLN A 108 14.89 -7.48 -19.62
N ALA A 109 13.82 -7.20 -18.87
CA ALA A 109 13.56 -7.87 -17.61
C ALA A 109 13.27 -9.37 -17.83
N ALA A 110 13.79 -10.22 -16.95
CA ALA A 110 13.51 -11.64 -17.00
C ALA A 110 12.11 -11.95 -16.44
N PRO A 111 11.38 -12.93 -17.01
CA PRO A 111 10.17 -13.44 -16.37
C PRO A 111 10.49 -14.04 -15.00
N GLY A 112 9.57 -13.91 -14.06
CA GLY A 112 9.75 -14.46 -12.72
C GLY A 112 8.66 -15.47 -12.35
N THR A 113 9.00 -16.39 -11.43
CA THR A 113 8.06 -17.38 -10.91
C THR A 113 7.23 -16.79 -9.77
N MET A 114 5.92 -16.78 -9.92
CA MET A 114 4.99 -16.31 -8.90
C MET A 114 4.78 -17.34 -7.78
N LEU A 115 4.34 -16.89 -6.62
CA LEU A 115 4.26 -17.69 -5.40
C LEU A 115 3.33 -18.90 -5.52
N THR A 116 2.17 -18.73 -6.18
CA THR A 116 1.18 -19.79 -6.38
C THR A 116 0.56 -19.72 -7.78
N ALA A 117 0.02 -20.85 -8.25
CA ALA A 117 -0.72 -20.90 -9.51
C ALA A 117 -1.93 -19.94 -9.50
N GLY A 118 -2.67 -19.89 -8.39
CA GLY A 118 -3.85 -19.00 -8.30
C GLY A 118 -3.50 -17.52 -8.37
N ILE A 119 -2.37 -17.09 -7.80
CA ILE A 119 -1.88 -15.69 -7.94
C ILE A 119 -1.47 -15.43 -9.40
N CYS A 120 -0.77 -16.39 -10.02
CA CYS A 120 -0.34 -16.30 -11.41
C CYS A 120 -1.54 -16.19 -12.37
N GLU A 121 -2.58 -17.01 -12.18
CA GLU A 121 -3.81 -16.97 -12.96
C GLU A 121 -4.51 -15.60 -12.79
N ALA A 122 -4.72 -15.14 -11.56
CA ALA A 122 -5.35 -13.86 -11.27
C ALA A 122 -4.58 -12.68 -11.89
N TYR A 123 -3.24 -12.72 -11.86
CA TYR A 123 -2.40 -11.72 -12.52
C TYR A 123 -2.60 -11.72 -14.04
N HIS A 124 -2.63 -12.89 -14.68
CA HIS A 124 -2.85 -13.00 -16.12
C HIS A 124 -4.25 -12.58 -16.52
N GLU A 125 -5.28 -12.93 -15.74
CA GLU A 125 -6.66 -12.49 -15.98
C GLU A 125 -6.76 -10.96 -15.85
N GLY A 126 -6.22 -10.38 -14.78
CA GLY A 126 -6.24 -8.93 -14.55
C GLY A 126 -5.51 -8.16 -15.66
N SER A 127 -4.29 -8.60 -16.02
CA SER A 127 -3.51 -7.94 -17.06
C SER A 127 -4.14 -8.05 -18.45
N SER A 128 -4.72 -9.21 -18.80
CA SER A 128 -5.46 -9.40 -20.04
C SER A 128 -6.75 -8.55 -20.07
N GLY A 129 -7.43 -8.43 -18.93
CA GLY A 129 -8.59 -7.57 -18.78
C GLY A 129 -8.24 -6.10 -19.05
N VAL A 130 -7.16 -5.60 -18.45
CA VAL A 130 -6.68 -4.21 -18.69
C VAL A 130 -6.26 -4.00 -20.12
N GLU A 131 -5.53 -4.94 -20.74
CA GLU A 131 -5.11 -4.88 -22.14
C GLU A 131 -6.28 -4.79 -23.11
N SER A 132 -7.42 -5.38 -22.78
CA SER A 132 -8.63 -5.38 -23.62
C SER A 132 -9.43 -4.08 -23.59
N LEU A 133 -9.13 -3.18 -22.64
CA LEU A 133 -9.86 -1.91 -22.48
C LEU A 133 -9.57 -0.94 -23.62
N SER A 134 -10.64 -0.31 -24.14
CA SER A 134 -10.49 0.73 -25.16
C SER A 134 -9.75 1.94 -24.60
N GLY A 135 -8.71 2.41 -25.32
CA GLY A 135 -7.89 3.54 -24.88
C GLY A 135 -6.78 3.18 -23.91
N VAL A 136 -6.50 1.88 -23.74
CA VAL A 136 -5.31 1.36 -23.09
C VAL A 136 -4.38 0.75 -24.14
N ALA A 137 -3.09 1.01 -24.03
CA ALA A 137 -2.05 0.41 -24.85
C ALA A 137 -1.02 -0.30 -23.97
N VAL A 138 -0.39 -1.34 -24.50
CA VAL A 138 0.82 -1.93 -23.89
C VAL A 138 2.01 -1.07 -24.29
N ALA A 139 2.59 -0.34 -23.33
CA ALA A 139 3.81 0.44 -23.57
C ALA A 139 5.05 -0.47 -23.62
N ALA A 140 5.09 -1.49 -22.76
CA ALA A 140 6.16 -2.49 -22.76
C ALA A 140 5.72 -3.81 -22.12
N ARG A 141 6.37 -4.88 -22.56
CA ARG A 141 6.25 -6.23 -21.98
C ARG A 141 7.61 -6.91 -22.02
N THR A 142 7.92 -7.72 -21.02
CA THR A 142 9.12 -8.57 -21.04
C THR A 142 9.21 -9.32 -22.38
N GLY A 143 10.37 -9.20 -23.06
CA GLY A 143 10.58 -9.77 -24.39
C GLY A 143 10.79 -11.31 -24.40
N THR A 144 10.96 -11.93 -23.25
CA THR A 144 11.16 -13.38 -23.11
C THR A 144 9.85 -14.10 -22.85
N ASP A 145 9.63 -15.22 -23.53
CA ASP A 145 8.46 -16.07 -23.31
C ASP A 145 8.40 -16.64 -21.88
N VAL A 146 7.19 -16.82 -21.37
CA VAL A 146 6.93 -17.38 -20.04
C VAL A 146 6.63 -18.88 -20.12
N ASP A 147 7.20 -19.64 -19.20
CA ASP A 147 6.79 -21.01 -18.95
C ASP A 147 5.65 -21.03 -17.94
N ARG A 148 4.41 -21.12 -18.45
CA ARG A 148 3.20 -21.18 -17.59
C ARG A 148 3.16 -22.44 -16.72
N GLY A 149 3.83 -23.51 -17.11
CA GLY A 149 3.98 -24.72 -16.29
C GLY A 149 4.78 -24.50 -15.03
N LYS A 150 5.60 -23.42 -14.99
CA LYS A 150 6.36 -22.97 -13.82
C LYS A 150 5.76 -21.76 -13.12
N THR A 151 4.51 -21.43 -13.37
CA THR A 151 3.85 -20.22 -12.85
C THR A 151 4.61 -18.91 -13.13
N GLN A 152 5.33 -18.82 -14.27
CA GLN A 152 6.04 -17.63 -14.65
C GLN A 152 5.13 -16.53 -15.17
N SER A 153 5.51 -15.29 -14.87
CA SER A 153 4.82 -14.08 -15.36
C SER A 153 5.83 -13.06 -15.88
N GLN A 154 5.37 -12.28 -16.85
CA GLN A 154 6.09 -11.17 -17.47
C GLN A 154 5.81 -9.87 -16.75
N ALA A 155 6.77 -8.94 -16.74
CA ALA A 155 6.48 -7.56 -16.42
C ALA A 155 5.75 -6.88 -17.59
N ILE A 156 4.72 -6.08 -17.25
CA ILE A 156 3.91 -5.36 -18.24
C ILE A 156 3.70 -3.93 -17.74
N VAL A 157 3.92 -2.97 -18.64
CA VAL A 157 3.57 -1.57 -18.42
C VAL A 157 2.52 -1.17 -19.44
N PHE A 158 1.38 -0.75 -18.95
CA PHE A 158 0.29 -0.19 -19.75
C PHE A 158 0.38 1.33 -19.76
N GLU A 159 -0.25 1.92 -20.78
CA GLU A 159 -0.36 3.35 -20.92
C GLU A 159 -1.78 3.75 -21.28
N THR A 160 -2.27 4.82 -20.66
CA THR A 160 -3.62 5.34 -20.93
C THR A 160 -3.71 6.83 -20.65
N SER A 161 -4.79 7.48 -21.12
CA SER A 161 -5.07 8.88 -20.80
C SER A 161 -5.75 9.02 -19.42
N GLY A 162 -5.52 10.16 -18.74
CA GLY A 162 -6.24 10.49 -17.51
C GLY A 162 -7.77 10.57 -17.68
N THR A 163 -8.24 10.76 -18.94
CA THR A 163 -9.68 10.75 -19.24
C THR A 163 -10.23 9.33 -19.26
N THR A 164 -9.50 8.39 -19.87
CA THR A 164 -9.84 6.97 -19.88
C THR A 164 -9.77 6.40 -18.45
N PHE A 165 -8.69 6.70 -17.72
CA PHE A 165 -8.54 6.25 -16.31
C PHE A 165 -9.74 6.64 -15.44
N LEU A 166 -10.28 7.86 -15.60
CA LEU A 166 -11.45 8.32 -14.84
C LEU A 166 -12.78 7.65 -15.23
N LYS A 167 -12.82 6.95 -16.37
CA LYS A 167 -14.03 6.30 -16.90
C LYS A 167 -14.04 4.79 -16.67
N GLU A 168 -12.86 4.17 -16.60
CA GLU A 168 -12.69 2.72 -16.56
C GLU A 168 -12.28 2.29 -15.14
N PRO A 169 -13.23 1.86 -14.28
CA PRO A 169 -12.95 1.47 -12.89
C PRO A 169 -11.93 0.33 -12.78
N GLN A 170 -11.87 -0.55 -13.76
CA GLN A 170 -10.94 -1.69 -13.81
C GLN A 170 -9.46 -1.24 -13.76
N LEU A 171 -9.14 -0.02 -14.22
CA LEU A 171 -7.80 0.55 -14.11
C LEU A 171 -7.40 0.92 -12.67
N SER A 172 -8.37 0.90 -11.75
CA SER A 172 -8.17 1.09 -10.32
C SER A 172 -8.24 -0.22 -9.52
N GLU A 173 -8.19 -1.38 -10.19
CA GLU A 173 -8.11 -2.68 -9.55
C GLU A 173 -6.65 -3.15 -9.47
N GLU A 174 -6.29 -3.78 -8.35
CA GLU A 174 -4.93 -4.27 -8.14
C GLU A 174 -4.62 -5.49 -9.03
N MET A 175 -3.55 -5.39 -9.80
CA MET A 175 -2.91 -6.52 -10.48
C MET A 175 -1.73 -7.00 -9.64
N PHE A 176 -1.92 -8.01 -8.78
CA PHE A 176 -0.88 -8.47 -7.87
C PHE A 176 0.23 -9.23 -8.60
N GLY A 177 1.20 -8.46 -9.11
CA GLY A 177 2.28 -8.92 -9.96
C GLY A 177 3.03 -7.73 -10.59
N PRO A 178 3.98 -7.99 -11.52
CA PRO A 178 4.85 -6.96 -12.07
C PRO A 178 4.16 -6.14 -13.19
N ALA A 179 2.99 -5.54 -12.86
CA ALA A 179 2.24 -4.69 -13.77
C ALA A 179 2.03 -3.29 -13.22
N SER A 180 2.05 -2.29 -14.11
CA SER A 180 1.76 -0.91 -13.77
C SER A 180 1.07 -0.20 -14.94
N VAL A 181 0.27 0.83 -14.62
CA VAL A 181 -0.39 1.68 -15.61
C VAL A 181 0.18 3.09 -15.52
N VAL A 182 0.79 3.58 -16.60
CA VAL A 182 1.18 4.98 -16.76
C VAL A 182 -0.02 5.77 -17.27
N VAL A 183 -0.43 6.79 -16.54
CA VAL A 183 -1.59 7.60 -16.81
C VAL A 183 -1.14 9.01 -17.24
N ARG A 184 -1.33 9.34 -18.51
CA ARG A 184 -1.02 10.63 -19.10
C ARG A 184 -2.09 11.65 -18.80
N CYS A 185 -1.74 12.65 -18.03
CA CYS A 185 -2.64 13.69 -17.57
C CYS A 185 -2.46 14.97 -18.37
N LYS A 186 -3.57 15.55 -18.85
CA LYS A 186 -3.56 16.79 -19.66
C LYS A 186 -3.20 18.04 -18.84
N SER A 187 -3.33 17.99 -17.52
CA SER A 187 -3.10 19.15 -16.68
C SER A 187 -2.94 18.76 -15.19
N LYS A 188 -2.35 19.65 -14.42
CA LYS A 188 -2.31 19.60 -12.96
C LYS A 188 -3.70 19.42 -12.32
N ALA A 189 -4.71 20.10 -12.88
CA ALA A 189 -6.09 19.96 -12.40
C ALA A 189 -6.62 18.53 -12.58
N GLN A 190 -6.26 17.86 -13.69
CA GLN A 190 -6.63 16.46 -13.92
C GLN A 190 -5.90 15.52 -12.98
N ILE A 191 -4.60 15.71 -12.71
CA ILE A 191 -3.84 14.97 -11.68
C ILE A 191 -4.55 15.07 -10.33
N GLN A 192 -4.89 16.30 -9.91
CA GLN A 192 -5.58 16.51 -8.64
C GLN A 192 -6.99 15.91 -8.59
N LYS A 193 -7.73 15.92 -9.73
CA LYS A 193 -9.04 15.29 -9.84
C LYS A 193 -8.90 13.77 -9.67
N ILE A 194 -7.94 13.15 -10.35
CA ILE A 194 -7.65 11.73 -10.23
C ILE A 194 -7.28 11.39 -8.79
N ALA A 195 -6.35 12.12 -8.19
CA ALA A 195 -5.92 11.89 -6.81
C ALA A 195 -7.08 11.97 -5.80
N ARG A 196 -8.06 12.86 -5.99
CA ARG A 196 -9.26 12.91 -5.15
C ARG A 196 -10.15 11.68 -5.30
N ASN A 197 -10.21 11.11 -6.51
CA ASN A 197 -11.05 9.95 -6.80
C ASN A 197 -10.39 8.62 -6.43
N LEU A 198 -9.08 8.58 -6.19
CA LEU A 198 -8.41 7.39 -5.67
C LEU A 198 -9.05 6.97 -4.35
N GLU A 199 -9.13 5.68 -4.10
CA GLU A 199 -9.47 5.09 -2.82
C GLU A 199 -8.31 5.21 -1.81
N GLY A 200 -8.36 4.48 -0.70
CA GLY A 200 -7.27 4.40 0.26
C GLY A 200 -6.17 3.45 -0.22
N HIS A 201 -4.91 3.84 -0.02
CA HIS A 201 -3.74 3.05 -0.37
C HIS A 201 -2.75 2.96 0.79
N LEU A 202 -1.86 1.96 0.76
CA LEU A 202 -0.78 1.84 1.73
C LEU A 202 0.26 2.94 1.55
N THR A 203 0.61 3.23 0.30
CA THR A 203 1.59 4.27 -0.01
C THR A 203 1.12 5.17 -1.14
N GLY A 204 1.63 6.40 -1.15
CA GLY A 204 1.62 7.29 -2.30
C GLY A 204 2.99 7.95 -2.41
N THR A 205 3.51 8.02 -3.62
CA THR A 205 4.83 8.56 -3.88
C THR A 205 4.74 9.81 -4.74
N ILE A 206 5.55 10.81 -4.41
CA ILE A 206 5.77 11.99 -5.24
C ILE A 206 7.25 12.05 -5.60
N HIS A 207 7.57 12.02 -6.88
CA HIS A 207 8.87 12.44 -7.40
C HIS A 207 8.77 13.89 -7.88
N GLY A 208 9.55 14.78 -7.29
CA GLY A 208 9.49 16.22 -7.54
C GLY A 208 10.75 16.92 -7.12
N THR A 209 10.82 18.22 -7.45
CA THR A 209 11.75 19.20 -6.86
C THR A 209 11.09 19.91 -5.67
N ASN A 210 11.80 20.79 -5.00
CA ASN A 210 11.20 21.65 -3.96
C ASN A 210 10.15 22.59 -4.56
N GLU A 211 10.39 23.10 -5.76
CA GLU A 211 9.47 23.96 -6.50
C GLU A 211 8.20 23.19 -6.88
N ASP A 212 8.34 21.95 -7.34
CA ASP A 212 7.20 21.05 -7.58
C ASP A 212 6.35 20.88 -6.32
N LEU A 213 6.96 20.66 -5.14
CA LEU A 213 6.20 20.52 -3.88
C LEU A 213 5.40 21.77 -3.55
N HIS A 214 5.96 22.96 -3.77
CA HIS A 214 5.23 24.20 -3.59
C HIS A 214 4.10 24.36 -4.60
N GLU A 215 4.39 24.11 -5.87
CA GLU A 215 3.39 24.21 -6.91
C GLU A 215 2.25 23.18 -6.74
N TYR A 216 2.57 21.94 -6.40
CA TYR A 216 1.63 20.85 -6.20
C TYR A 216 1.22 20.63 -4.74
N ALA A 217 1.34 21.64 -3.86
CA ALA A 217 0.98 21.54 -2.44
C ALA A 217 -0.47 21.03 -2.20
N ALA A 218 -1.40 21.31 -3.13
CA ALA A 218 -2.76 20.77 -3.06
C ALA A 218 -2.80 19.26 -3.29
N LEU A 219 -1.93 18.70 -4.15
CA LEU A 219 -1.80 17.26 -4.35
C LEU A 219 -1.28 16.58 -3.07
N VAL A 220 -0.27 17.15 -2.41
CA VAL A 220 0.24 16.64 -1.12
C VAL A 220 -0.90 16.51 -0.11
N ARG A 221 -1.70 17.58 0.09
CA ARG A 221 -2.84 17.57 1.02
C ARG A 221 -3.96 16.57 0.64
N ILE A 222 -4.10 16.26 -0.64
CA ILE A 222 -5.05 15.22 -1.08
C ILE A 222 -4.50 13.86 -0.68
N LEU A 223 -3.22 13.59 -0.96
CA LEU A 223 -2.59 12.30 -0.70
C LEU A 223 -2.48 11.98 0.79
N GLU A 224 -2.26 12.97 1.65
CA GLU A 224 -2.29 12.81 3.12
C GLU A 224 -3.58 12.13 3.63
N ARG A 225 -4.68 12.25 2.88
CA ARG A 225 -5.98 11.64 3.20
C ARG A 225 -6.22 10.31 2.50
N LYS A 226 -5.32 9.92 1.61
CA LYS A 226 -5.48 8.75 0.73
C LYS A 226 -4.51 7.63 1.03
N VAL A 227 -3.43 7.91 1.76
CA VAL A 227 -2.35 6.95 1.96
C VAL A 227 -1.93 6.86 3.43
N GLY A 228 -1.41 5.71 3.81
CA GLY A 228 -0.81 5.55 5.13
C GLY A 228 0.62 6.07 5.20
N ARG A 229 1.36 6.03 4.08
CA ARG A 229 2.74 6.49 3.98
C ARG A 229 2.92 7.34 2.73
N LEU A 230 3.24 8.61 2.91
CA LEU A 230 3.57 9.53 1.82
C LEU A 230 5.09 9.58 1.65
N ILE A 231 5.55 9.27 0.44
CA ILE A 231 6.96 9.10 0.11
C ILE A 231 7.40 10.20 -0.85
N PHE A 232 8.58 10.75 -0.65
CA PHE A 232 9.17 11.75 -1.54
C PHE A 232 10.49 11.25 -2.11
N ASN A 233 10.61 11.26 -3.44
CA ASN A 233 11.82 10.93 -4.20
C ASN A 233 12.40 9.53 -3.92
N ALA A 234 11.56 8.57 -3.56
CA ALA A 234 11.92 7.15 -3.44
C ALA A 234 10.77 6.27 -3.94
N PHE A 235 11.05 5.06 -4.37
CA PHE A 235 10.00 4.11 -4.74
C PHE A 235 9.46 3.37 -3.51
N PRO A 236 8.16 2.98 -3.52
CA PRO A 236 7.48 2.47 -2.33
C PRO A 236 7.87 1.05 -1.94
N THR A 237 8.43 0.27 -2.86
CA THR A 237 8.83 -1.12 -2.63
C THR A 237 10.06 -1.15 -1.75
N GLY A 238 9.95 -1.82 -0.62
CA GLY A 238 10.95 -1.79 0.45
C GLY A 238 10.44 -1.01 1.65
N VAL A 239 10.53 -1.66 2.82
CA VAL A 239 10.03 -1.12 4.09
C VAL A 239 11.15 -1.23 5.11
N GLU A 240 11.57 -0.09 5.66
CA GLU A 240 12.44 -0.07 6.83
C GLU A 240 11.59 -0.21 8.09
N VAL A 241 11.80 -1.28 8.85
CA VAL A 241 11.08 -1.52 10.11
C VAL A 241 11.75 -0.72 11.22
N CYS A 242 11.13 0.39 11.59
CA CYS A 242 11.59 1.29 12.64
C CYS A 242 10.44 1.71 13.57
N PRO A 243 10.70 2.35 14.72
CA PRO A 243 9.65 2.76 15.66
C PRO A 243 8.59 3.70 15.06
N SER A 244 8.93 4.49 14.05
CA SER A 244 8.02 5.41 13.36
C SER A 244 7.29 4.76 12.17
N MET A 245 7.51 3.48 11.88
CA MET A 245 6.86 2.78 10.78
C MET A 245 5.35 2.79 10.94
N HIS A 246 4.67 3.25 9.89
CA HIS A 246 3.24 3.09 9.71
C HIS A 246 2.98 2.40 8.37
N HIS A 247 2.69 1.11 8.42
CA HIS A 247 2.27 0.34 7.25
C HIS A 247 0.79 0.03 7.40
N GLY A 248 -0.02 0.85 6.82
CA GLY A 248 -1.47 0.89 6.92
C GLY A 248 -2.03 1.88 5.91
N GLY A 249 -3.21 2.38 6.12
CA GLY A 249 -3.84 3.40 5.25
C GLY A 249 -5.35 3.39 5.36
N PRO A 250 -6.03 4.35 4.72
CA PRO A 250 -7.47 4.41 4.68
C PRO A 250 -8.08 3.21 3.94
N TYR A 251 -9.34 2.91 4.23
CA TYR A 251 -10.09 1.89 3.48
C TYR A 251 -10.08 2.20 1.96
N PRO A 252 -9.87 1.23 1.06
CA PRO A 252 -9.84 -0.22 1.32
C PRO A 252 -8.45 -0.80 1.63
N ALA A 253 -7.39 0.00 1.75
CA ALA A 253 -6.07 -0.53 2.06
C ALA A 253 -6.04 -1.25 3.42
N THR A 254 -6.78 -0.75 4.41
CA THR A 254 -6.96 -1.43 5.70
C THR A 254 -8.40 -1.31 6.23
N THR A 255 -8.76 -2.18 7.17
CA THR A 255 -10.03 -2.08 7.90
C THR A 255 -9.96 -1.13 9.08
N ASP A 256 -8.76 -0.75 9.56
CA ASP A 256 -8.57 0.20 10.65
C ASP A 256 -7.33 1.07 10.42
N VAL A 257 -7.56 2.37 10.25
CA VAL A 257 -6.52 3.37 9.94
C VAL A 257 -5.59 3.71 11.11
N HIS A 258 -5.95 3.32 12.34
CA HIS A 258 -5.22 3.71 13.55
C HIS A 258 -3.98 2.85 13.80
N PHE A 259 -3.85 1.72 13.12
CA PHE A 259 -2.83 0.74 13.40
C PHE A 259 -1.95 0.43 12.19
N THR A 260 -0.70 0.13 12.47
CA THR A 260 0.25 -0.42 11.50
C THR A 260 0.19 -1.94 11.51
N SER A 261 0.37 -2.58 10.34
CA SER A 261 0.51 -4.04 10.23
C SER A 261 1.95 -4.51 10.41
N VAL A 262 2.92 -3.61 10.30
CA VAL A 262 4.36 -3.88 10.35
C VAL A 262 5.03 -3.07 11.47
N GLY A 263 6.09 -3.62 12.05
CA GLY A 263 6.86 -2.97 13.10
C GLY A 263 6.36 -3.29 14.53
N THR A 264 7.10 -2.82 15.52
CA THR A 264 6.83 -3.12 16.94
C THR A 264 5.48 -2.59 17.43
N ALA A 265 5.00 -1.49 16.84
CA ALA A 265 3.70 -0.89 17.16
C ALA A 265 2.51 -1.75 16.66
N ALA A 266 2.74 -2.73 15.79
CA ALA A 266 1.71 -3.63 15.28
C ALA A 266 0.99 -4.43 16.38
N ILE A 267 1.66 -4.71 17.51
CA ILE A 267 1.06 -5.41 18.64
C ILE A 267 -0.11 -4.65 19.27
N LYS A 268 -0.16 -3.33 19.13
CA LYS A 268 -1.23 -2.48 19.68
C LYS A 268 -2.62 -2.86 19.14
N ARG A 269 -2.69 -3.48 17.96
CA ARG A 269 -3.94 -4.02 17.40
C ARG A 269 -4.62 -5.05 18.31
N PHE A 270 -3.82 -5.77 19.10
CA PHE A 270 -4.28 -6.86 19.95
C PHE A 270 -4.31 -6.50 21.44
N GLN A 271 -4.12 -5.21 21.76
CA GLN A 271 -4.20 -4.68 23.12
C GLN A 271 -5.54 -3.99 23.32
N ARG A 272 -6.04 -4.03 24.54
CA ARG A 272 -7.16 -3.21 24.99
C ARG A 272 -6.82 -2.50 26.30
N PRO A 273 -7.27 -1.28 26.49
CA PRO A 273 -7.11 -0.61 27.79
C PRO A 273 -7.96 -1.29 28.86
N ILE A 274 -7.48 -1.23 30.11
CA ILE A 274 -8.23 -1.53 31.30
C ILE A 274 -7.91 -0.48 32.36
N ALA A 275 -8.92 0.02 33.05
CA ALA A 275 -8.77 0.94 34.16
C ALA A 275 -8.98 0.19 35.48
N TYR A 276 -8.12 0.43 36.45
CA TYR A 276 -8.29 0.00 37.84
C TYR A 276 -8.69 1.21 38.68
N GLN A 277 -9.84 1.14 39.33
CA GLN A 277 -10.35 2.21 40.16
C GLN A 277 -10.59 1.69 41.59
N GLY A 278 -10.00 2.32 42.62
CA GLY A 278 -10.16 1.96 44.01
C GLY A 278 -9.48 0.63 44.42
N PHE A 279 -8.58 0.08 43.59
CA PHE A 279 -7.83 -1.12 43.91
C PHE A 279 -6.74 -0.82 44.95
N PRO A 280 -6.55 -1.70 45.94
CA PRO A 280 -5.38 -1.65 46.81
C PRO A 280 -4.08 -1.79 46.00
N ASP A 281 -3.02 -1.09 46.41
CA ASP A 281 -1.76 -1.05 45.67
C ASP A 281 -1.13 -2.44 45.46
N ASP A 282 -1.21 -3.29 46.51
CA ASP A 282 -0.70 -4.64 46.47
C ASP A 282 -1.47 -5.61 45.55
N ALA A 283 -2.73 -5.29 45.26
CA ALA A 283 -3.57 -6.05 44.34
C ALA A 283 -3.40 -5.61 42.85
N LEU A 284 -2.69 -4.50 42.60
CA LEU A 284 -2.42 -4.03 41.26
C LEU A 284 -1.30 -4.84 40.58
N PRO A 285 -1.33 -4.98 39.21
CA PRO A 285 -0.17 -5.44 38.48
C PRO A 285 1.08 -4.62 38.86
N THR A 286 2.24 -5.26 38.96
CA THR A 286 3.49 -4.62 39.41
C THR A 286 3.82 -3.32 38.67
N ALA A 287 3.53 -3.25 37.36
CA ALA A 287 3.76 -2.07 36.55
C ALA A 287 2.90 -0.87 36.95
N LEU A 288 1.77 -1.08 37.64
CA LEU A 288 0.81 -0.04 38.04
C LEU A 288 0.88 0.33 39.51
N ARG A 289 1.70 -0.37 40.32
CA ARG A 289 1.89 -0.08 41.74
C ARG A 289 2.55 1.28 41.92
N ASN A 290 2.31 1.89 43.10
CA ASN A 290 2.96 3.16 43.45
C ASN A 290 4.49 3.06 43.39
N ALA A 291 5.06 1.99 43.96
CA ALA A 291 6.48 1.69 43.80
C ALA A 291 6.80 1.21 42.40
N ASN A 292 7.72 1.91 41.72
CA ASN A 292 8.20 1.55 40.38
C ASN A 292 9.42 0.61 40.47
N ALA A 293 9.23 -0.56 41.00
CA ALA A 293 10.31 -1.53 41.20
C ALA A 293 11.05 -1.95 39.93
N GLY A 294 10.37 -1.91 38.80
CA GLY A 294 10.95 -2.22 37.48
C GLY A 294 11.63 -1.03 36.81
N GLY A 295 11.57 0.18 37.37
CA GLY A 295 12.14 1.41 36.81
C GLY A 295 11.62 1.72 35.40
N ILE A 296 10.39 1.33 35.08
CA ILE A 296 9.78 1.53 33.77
C ILE A 296 9.28 2.97 33.59
N TRP A 297 9.28 3.45 32.36
CA TRP A 297 8.64 4.72 32.03
C TRP A 297 7.12 4.56 32.12
N ARG A 298 6.47 5.47 32.84
CA ARG A 298 5.00 5.53 33.00
C ARG A 298 4.53 6.96 33.12
N THR A 299 3.25 7.19 32.85
CA THR A 299 2.62 8.49 33.05
C THR A 299 1.91 8.52 34.37
N VAL A 300 2.30 9.45 35.26
CA VAL A 300 1.68 9.70 36.57
C VAL A 300 1.16 11.13 36.57
N ASN A 301 -0.14 11.32 36.77
CA ASN A 301 -0.78 12.65 36.75
C ASN A 301 -0.44 13.49 35.51
N GLY A 302 -0.35 12.86 34.33
CA GLY A 302 -0.01 13.50 33.06
C GLY A 302 1.49 13.69 32.82
N ASN A 303 2.37 13.41 33.78
CA ASN A 303 3.82 13.52 33.66
C ASN A 303 4.47 12.17 33.38
N VAL A 304 5.34 12.11 32.38
CA VAL A 304 6.11 10.91 32.08
C VAL A 304 7.33 10.86 32.99
N SER A 305 7.44 9.82 33.80
CA SER A 305 8.56 9.66 34.73
C SER A 305 8.88 8.18 35.03
N ARG A 306 9.99 7.94 35.71
CA ARG A 306 10.36 6.64 36.27
C ARG A 306 10.23 6.62 37.79
N GLU A 307 9.76 7.70 38.37
CA GLU A 307 9.60 7.86 39.80
C GLU A 307 8.46 7.01 40.37
N ASN A 308 8.46 6.80 41.69
CA ASN A 308 7.32 6.24 42.40
C ASN A 308 6.11 7.20 42.28
N ALA A 309 4.92 6.64 42.19
CA ALA A 309 3.71 7.43 42.35
C ALA A 309 3.50 7.72 43.82
N SER A 310 3.09 8.93 44.16
CA SER A 310 2.71 9.34 45.54
C SER A 310 1.22 9.15 45.80
#